data_5ac342c42337d3625f1e5f4c9877776c
#
_entry.id   5ac342c42337d3625f1e5f4c9877776c
#
_cell.length_a   1.000
_cell.length_b   1.000
_cell.length_c   1.000
_cell.angle_alpha   90.00
_cell.angle_beta   90.00
_cell.angle_gamma   90.00
#
_symmetry.space_group_name_H-M   'P 1'
#
loop_
_entity.id
_entity.type
_entity.pdbx_description
1 polymer ?
#
loop_
_entity_poly.entity_id
_entity_poly.type
_entity_poly.pdbx_seq_one_letter_code
_entity_poly.pdbx_strand_id
1 'polypeptide(L)'
;THFTLEERKYLQQLLSEGYSFRKIGAILERHPSSISREVNRNRSKHPQYRKLYNRFGYNHWRASNLYIRRRREQNRQALKPGTVEWDYIIAGLQCYWSPEAICGRWHKEFPNRKPLCVSTIYRYIRRGQFPKITAKQNLRRRGKRIQTRNANYNTIQPDRIIPQWPDEIRNRVRIGDWEGDTVYGGIGKGLLVTLVDRKTRFLCAGIISSRSAEETRKMIENLLKDKPIRSISLDNGSEFSEFKLLEEHLKTEVYFAEPHKPWQRGTNENTNDILRFFFPKGYNFHTLSNELLQSIVLSINLRPKKCLGWRSPFEAFFGVALA
;
A
#
# COMPACT_ATOMS: atom_id res chain seq x y z
N THR A 1 27.29 7.05 13.33
CA THR A 1 28.09 5.85 12.96
C THR A 1 28.53 5.13 14.25
N HIS A 2 28.49 3.78 14.27
CA HIS A 2 28.93 2.99 15.43
C HIS A 2 30.45 2.90 15.47
N PHE A 3 31.01 2.69 16.69
CA PHE A 3 32.42 2.43 16.84
C PHE A 3 32.82 1.08 16.25
N THR A 4 33.88 1.05 15.46
CA THR A 4 34.50 -0.18 14.95
C THR A 4 35.31 -0.89 16.04
N LEU A 5 35.76 -2.11 15.79
CA LEU A 5 36.65 -2.81 16.75
C LEU A 5 37.99 -2.09 16.90
N GLU A 6 38.55 -1.60 15.79
CA GLU A 6 39.85 -0.89 15.80
C GLU A 6 39.74 0.45 16.55
N GLU A 7 38.66 1.21 16.30
CA GLU A 7 38.40 2.44 17.05
C GLU A 7 38.24 2.16 18.57
N ARG A 8 37.65 1.04 18.97
CA ARG A 8 37.52 0.65 20.36
C ARG A 8 38.88 0.26 21.02
N LYS A 9 39.72 -0.43 20.24
CA LYS A 9 41.13 -0.72 20.71
C LYS A 9 41.88 0.57 20.95
N TYR A 10 41.85 1.47 19.97
CA TYR A 10 42.56 2.75 20.08
C TYR A 10 41.96 3.63 21.19
N LEU A 11 40.64 3.66 21.34
CA LEU A 11 39.98 4.32 22.47
C LEU A 11 40.47 3.79 23.83
N GLN A 12 40.61 2.47 23.98
CA GLN A 12 41.09 1.87 25.20
C GLN A 12 42.56 2.33 25.51
N GLN A 13 43.42 2.34 24.51
CA GLN A 13 44.79 2.79 24.63
C GLN A 13 44.85 4.24 25.10
N LEU A 14 44.17 5.17 24.44
CA LEU A 14 44.14 6.58 24.79
C LEU A 14 43.57 6.83 26.20
N LEU A 15 42.57 6.02 26.62
CA LEU A 15 42.05 6.07 27.99
C LEU A 15 43.08 5.59 29.02
N SER A 16 43.94 4.61 28.69
CA SER A 16 45.01 4.11 29.54
C SER A 16 46.15 5.13 29.68
N GLU A 17 46.41 5.88 28.62
CA GLU A 17 47.39 7.00 28.59
C GLU A 17 46.85 8.28 29.28
N GLY A 18 45.59 8.24 29.78
CA GLY A 18 45.03 9.33 30.57
C GLY A 18 44.43 10.50 29.79
N TYR A 19 44.29 10.39 28.48
CA TYR A 19 43.69 11.45 27.65
C TYR A 19 42.27 11.78 28.06
N SER A 20 41.90 13.05 27.94
CA SER A 20 40.50 13.51 28.15
C SER A 20 39.60 13.14 26.99
N PHE A 21 38.29 12.99 27.23
CA PHE A 21 37.30 12.68 26.17
C PHE A 21 37.30 13.71 25.03
N ARG A 22 37.65 14.97 25.34
CA ARG A 22 37.74 16.04 24.32
C ARG A 22 38.96 15.77 23.40
N LYS A 23 40.14 15.44 23.97
CA LYS A 23 41.34 15.13 23.20
C LYS A 23 41.20 13.82 22.41
N ILE A 24 40.59 12.80 23.01
CA ILE A 24 40.26 11.54 22.32
C ILE A 24 39.30 11.78 21.16
N GLY A 25 38.29 12.64 21.34
CA GLY A 25 37.35 13.02 20.30
C GLY A 25 38.04 13.65 19.10
N ALA A 26 39.01 14.56 19.33
CA ALA A 26 39.80 15.15 18.26
C ALA A 26 40.66 14.11 17.51
N ILE A 27 41.30 13.18 18.22
CA ILE A 27 42.16 12.12 17.65
C ILE A 27 41.33 11.12 16.81
N LEU A 28 40.15 10.74 17.27
CA LEU A 28 39.26 9.77 16.59
C LEU A 28 38.25 10.42 15.63
N GLU A 29 38.37 11.74 15.41
CA GLU A 29 37.45 12.52 14.59
C GLU A 29 35.95 12.30 14.96
N ARG A 30 35.72 12.26 16.30
CA ARG A 30 34.39 12.04 16.86
C ARG A 30 34.05 13.07 17.92
N HIS A 31 32.76 13.42 17.98
CA HIS A 31 32.32 14.37 19.00
C HIS A 31 32.59 13.82 20.42
N PRO A 32 33.07 14.60 21.38
CA PRO A 32 33.39 14.17 22.74
C PRO A 32 32.23 13.46 23.45
N SER A 33 30.99 13.88 23.22
CA SER A 33 29.81 13.21 23.75
C SER A 33 29.61 11.78 23.24
N SER A 34 30.11 11.47 22.03
CA SER A 34 30.09 10.11 21.48
C SER A 34 31.10 9.22 22.20
N ILE A 35 32.29 9.75 22.51
CA ILE A 35 33.29 9.06 23.30
C ILE A 35 32.74 8.78 24.72
N SER A 36 32.20 9.80 25.37
CA SER A 36 31.60 9.68 26.71
C SER A 36 30.50 8.61 26.75
N ARG A 37 29.59 8.65 25.75
CA ARG A 37 28.50 7.65 25.64
C ARG A 37 29.00 6.24 25.39
N GLU A 38 30.02 6.04 24.55
CA GLU A 38 30.64 4.72 24.32
C GLU A 38 31.28 4.18 25.57
N VAL A 39 32.07 4.99 26.27
CA VAL A 39 32.75 4.60 27.54
C VAL A 39 31.71 4.29 28.61
N ASN A 40 30.78 5.19 28.89
CA ASN A 40 29.77 5.01 29.94
C ASN A 40 28.87 3.81 29.72
N ARG A 41 28.50 3.54 28.46
CA ARG A 41 27.66 2.40 28.09
C ARG A 41 28.33 1.06 28.29
N ASN A 42 29.68 1.00 28.19
CA ASN A 42 30.44 -0.25 28.13
C ASN A 42 31.42 -0.45 29.27
N ARG A 43 31.59 0.55 30.16
CA ARG A 43 32.48 0.44 31.36
C ARG A 43 32.02 -0.70 32.25
N SER A 44 33.01 -1.33 32.93
CA SER A 44 32.72 -2.26 34.01
C SER A 44 32.64 -1.52 35.33
N LYS A 45 31.69 -1.89 36.18
CA LYS A 45 31.60 -1.42 37.56
C LYS A 45 32.54 -2.18 38.49
N HIS A 46 33.05 -3.35 38.06
CA HIS A 46 33.93 -4.20 38.88
C HIS A 46 35.30 -3.56 39.10
N PRO A 47 35.80 -3.45 40.34
CA PRO A 47 37.05 -2.75 40.64
C PRO A 47 38.27 -3.27 39.88
N GLN A 48 38.40 -4.58 39.67
CA GLN A 48 39.51 -5.18 38.94
C GLN A 48 39.69 -4.64 37.51
N TYR A 49 38.59 -4.33 36.82
CA TYR A 49 38.69 -3.77 35.46
C TYR A 49 39.30 -2.38 35.45
N ARG A 50 39.09 -1.58 36.51
CA ARG A 50 39.72 -0.27 36.65
C ARG A 50 41.23 -0.37 36.88
N LYS A 51 41.67 -1.40 37.61
CA LYS A 51 43.11 -1.67 37.82
C LYS A 51 43.78 -2.21 36.56
N LEU A 52 43.11 -3.10 35.83
CA LEU A 52 43.71 -3.81 34.70
C LEU A 52 43.73 -3.01 33.38
N TYR A 53 42.77 -2.13 33.15
CA TYR A 53 42.66 -1.49 31.84
C TYR A 53 42.79 0.03 31.88
N ASN A 54 41.97 0.75 32.66
CA ASN A 54 41.98 2.20 32.79
C ASN A 54 41.01 2.66 33.90
N ARG A 55 41.11 3.93 34.34
CA ARG A 55 40.27 4.51 35.40
C ARG A 55 38.75 4.36 35.18
N PHE A 56 38.27 4.13 33.95
CA PHE A 56 36.85 3.93 33.62
C PHE A 56 36.46 2.46 33.63
N GLY A 57 37.41 1.51 33.69
CA GLY A 57 37.14 0.07 33.53
C GLY A 57 36.61 -0.27 32.14
N TYR A 58 37.03 0.49 31.12
CA TYR A 58 36.66 0.26 29.74
C TYR A 58 37.60 -0.76 29.09
N ASN A 59 37.02 -1.78 28.49
CA ASN A 59 37.73 -2.80 27.73
C ASN A 59 37.08 -2.98 26.35
N HIS A 60 37.89 -2.88 25.29
CA HIS A 60 37.42 -2.93 23.89
C HIS A 60 36.72 -4.25 23.54
N TRP A 61 37.21 -5.36 24.05
CA TRP A 61 36.62 -6.69 23.80
C TRP A 61 35.25 -6.82 24.46
N ARG A 62 35.13 -6.43 25.72
CA ARG A 62 33.85 -6.36 26.43
C ARG A 62 32.87 -5.41 25.72
N ALA A 63 33.34 -4.24 25.31
CA ALA A 63 32.49 -3.26 24.59
C ALA A 63 31.96 -3.82 23.28
N SER A 64 32.80 -4.54 22.52
CA SER A 64 32.42 -5.18 21.27
C SER A 64 31.42 -6.32 21.48
N ASN A 65 31.64 -7.19 22.47
CA ASN A 65 30.74 -8.27 22.81
C ASN A 65 29.37 -7.74 23.30
N LEU A 66 29.37 -6.69 24.14
CA LEU A 66 28.12 -6.05 24.57
C LEU A 66 27.38 -5.38 23.40
N TYR A 67 28.10 -4.80 22.45
CA TYR A 67 27.51 -4.27 21.23
C TYR A 67 26.86 -5.36 20.39
N ILE A 68 27.55 -6.47 20.13
CA ILE A 68 27.03 -7.63 19.37
C ILE A 68 25.83 -8.22 20.11
N ARG A 69 25.89 -8.40 21.45
CA ARG A 69 24.77 -8.92 22.24
C ARG A 69 23.54 -8.02 22.14
N ARG A 70 23.68 -6.71 22.36
CA ARG A 70 22.57 -5.73 22.22
C ARG A 70 21.97 -5.73 20.82
N ARG A 71 22.81 -5.83 19.79
CA ARG A 71 22.34 -5.91 18.40
C ARG A 71 21.59 -7.20 18.13
N ARG A 72 22.03 -8.32 18.70
CA ARG A 72 21.32 -9.61 18.64
C ARG A 72 19.98 -9.56 19.39
N GLU A 73 19.95 -8.92 20.57
CA GLU A 73 18.73 -8.73 21.36
C GLU A 73 17.70 -7.85 20.64
N GLN A 74 18.15 -6.78 19.97
CA GLN A 74 17.29 -5.98 19.11
C GLN A 74 16.78 -6.79 17.90
N ASN A 75 17.59 -7.66 17.32
CA ASN A 75 17.20 -8.55 16.24
C ASN A 75 16.31 -9.74 16.70
N ARG A 76 16.29 -10.07 18.00
CA ARG A 76 15.35 -11.08 18.56
C ARG A 76 13.89 -10.65 18.49
N GLN A 77 13.61 -9.36 18.26
CA GLN A 77 12.29 -8.85 17.95
C GLN A 77 11.95 -8.92 16.43
N ALA A 78 12.80 -9.57 15.63
CA ALA A 78 12.50 -9.83 14.23
C ALA A 78 11.25 -10.71 14.12
N LEU A 79 10.48 -10.49 13.05
CA LEU A 79 9.34 -11.34 12.68
C LEU A 79 9.80 -12.80 12.61
N LYS A 80 9.10 -13.69 13.33
CA LYS A 80 9.42 -15.11 13.38
C LYS A 80 8.24 -15.92 12.88
N PRO A 81 8.47 -17.02 12.16
CA PRO A 81 7.43 -17.99 11.84
C PRO A 81 6.66 -18.43 13.10
N GLY A 82 5.34 -18.60 12.96
CA GLY A 82 4.45 -19.04 14.05
C GLY A 82 4.10 -17.94 15.07
N THR A 83 4.44 -16.67 14.81
CA THR A 83 3.92 -15.55 15.59
C THR A 83 2.67 -14.99 14.93
N VAL A 84 1.75 -14.42 15.72
CA VAL A 84 0.52 -13.79 15.21
C VAL A 84 0.82 -12.72 14.16
N GLU A 85 1.89 -11.92 14.38
CA GLU A 85 2.36 -10.92 13.43
C GLU A 85 2.80 -11.52 12.10
N TRP A 86 3.49 -12.66 12.15
CA TRP A 86 3.94 -13.39 10.96
C TRP A 86 2.77 -13.93 10.16
N ASP A 87 1.84 -14.62 10.82
CA ASP A 87 0.69 -15.26 10.18
C ASP A 87 -0.25 -14.19 9.59
N TYR A 88 -0.46 -13.09 10.31
CA TYR A 88 -1.24 -11.95 9.83
C TYR A 88 -0.62 -11.31 8.57
N ILE A 89 0.70 -11.14 8.53
CA ILE A 89 1.39 -10.61 7.36
C ILE A 89 1.24 -11.55 6.17
N ILE A 90 1.42 -12.85 6.37
CA ILE A 90 1.27 -13.85 5.29
C ILE A 90 -0.15 -13.85 4.76
N ALA A 91 -1.17 -13.88 5.62
CA ALA A 91 -2.57 -13.85 5.23
C ALA A 91 -2.89 -12.58 4.41
N GLY A 92 -2.45 -11.40 4.87
CA GLY A 92 -2.64 -10.17 4.13
C GLY A 92 -1.94 -10.17 2.76
N LEU A 93 -0.71 -10.69 2.66
CA LEU A 93 0.03 -10.81 1.40
C LEU A 93 -0.62 -11.82 0.44
N GLN A 94 -1.19 -12.92 0.94
CA GLN A 94 -1.95 -13.90 0.15
C GLN A 94 -3.25 -13.30 -0.40
N CYS A 95 -3.90 -12.42 0.37
CA CYS A 95 -5.04 -11.61 -0.06
C CYS A 95 -4.62 -10.40 -0.91
N TYR A 96 -3.40 -10.33 -1.38
CA TYR A 96 -2.84 -9.26 -2.21
C TYR A 96 -2.87 -7.87 -1.55
N TRP A 97 -2.91 -7.77 -0.22
CA TRP A 97 -2.78 -6.50 0.47
C TRP A 97 -1.37 -5.93 0.30
N SER A 98 -1.26 -4.62 0.22
CA SER A 98 0.06 -3.99 0.25
C SER A 98 0.65 -4.01 1.67
N PRO A 99 1.98 -4.00 1.84
CA PRO A 99 2.60 -3.88 3.15
C PRO A 99 2.07 -2.71 3.98
N GLU A 100 1.73 -1.58 3.33
CA GLU A 100 1.12 -0.42 4.00
C GLU A 100 -0.29 -0.75 4.52
N ALA A 101 -1.11 -1.48 3.73
CA ALA A 101 -2.45 -1.88 4.12
C ALA A 101 -2.41 -2.86 5.31
N ILE A 102 -1.47 -3.82 5.27
CA ILE A 102 -1.24 -4.77 6.37
C ILE A 102 -0.86 -4.03 7.65
N CYS A 103 0.12 -3.13 7.60
CA CYS A 103 0.55 -2.38 8.77
C CYS A 103 -0.56 -1.47 9.33
N GLY A 104 -1.29 -0.79 8.45
CA GLY A 104 -2.35 0.11 8.87
C GLY A 104 -3.55 -0.63 9.47
N ARG A 105 -3.94 -1.75 8.88
CA ARG A 105 -5.02 -2.59 9.39
C ARG A 105 -4.63 -3.25 10.73
N TRP A 106 -3.41 -3.78 10.82
CA TRP A 106 -2.84 -4.30 12.07
C TRP A 106 -2.94 -3.30 13.21
N HIS A 107 -2.50 -2.07 12.99
CA HIS A 107 -2.55 -1.03 14.04
C HIS A 107 -3.98 -0.71 14.50
N LYS A 108 -4.95 -0.81 13.60
CA LYS A 108 -6.37 -0.60 13.92
C LYS A 108 -6.96 -1.76 14.71
N GLU A 109 -6.64 -3.01 14.34
CA GLU A 109 -7.17 -4.22 14.98
C GLU A 109 -6.46 -4.55 16.30
N PHE A 110 -5.17 -4.24 16.36
CA PHE A 110 -4.32 -4.55 17.54
C PHE A 110 -3.61 -3.31 18.08
N PRO A 111 -4.35 -2.30 18.60
CA PRO A 111 -3.77 -1.02 19.03
C PRO A 111 -2.75 -1.17 20.16
N ASN A 112 -2.89 -2.19 21.00
CA ASN A 112 -2.01 -2.49 22.14
C ASN A 112 -0.80 -3.36 21.76
N ARG A 113 -0.72 -3.85 20.51
CA ARG A 113 0.42 -4.62 20.03
C ARG A 113 1.44 -3.72 19.34
N LYS A 114 2.68 -4.22 19.25
CA LYS A 114 3.75 -3.52 18.56
C LYS A 114 3.36 -3.26 17.09
N PRO A 115 3.51 -2.02 16.59
CA PRO A 115 3.21 -1.70 15.21
C PRO A 115 4.15 -2.45 14.25
N LEU A 116 3.58 -2.95 13.15
CA LEU A 116 4.34 -3.55 12.07
C LEU A 116 5.06 -2.47 11.25
N CYS A 117 6.20 -2.83 10.68
CA CYS A 117 7.00 -1.90 9.89
C CYS A 117 6.97 -2.28 8.40
N VAL A 118 6.45 -1.37 7.58
CA VAL A 118 6.33 -1.52 6.11
C VAL A 118 7.66 -1.91 5.46
N SER A 119 8.75 -1.21 5.80
CA SER A 119 10.08 -1.50 5.23
C SER A 119 10.61 -2.88 5.63
N THR A 120 10.22 -3.39 6.80
CA THR A 120 10.57 -4.74 7.24
C THR A 120 9.86 -5.77 6.37
N ILE A 121 8.55 -5.63 6.11
CA ILE A 121 7.80 -6.54 5.25
C ILE A 121 8.40 -6.57 3.84
N TYR A 122 8.66 -5.41 3.22
CA TYR A 122 9.33 -5.35 1.91
C TYR A 122 10.71 -6.02 1.91
N ARG A 123 11.49 -5.86 2.98
CA ARG A 123 12.80 -6.50 3.12
C ARG A 123 12.69 -8.02 3.18
N TYR A 124 11.70 -8.55 3.91
CA TYR A 124 11.44 -9.99 4.02
C TYR A 124 10.97 -10.58 2.69
N ILE A 125 10.09 -9.89 1.96
CA ILE A 125 9.69 -10.31 0.60
C ILE A 125 10.90 -10.36 -0.34
N ARG A 126 11.75 -9.32 -0.36
CA ARG A 126 12.95 -9.28 -1.21
C ARG A 126 13.96 -10.37 -0.89
N ARG A 127 14.03 -10.80 0.37
CA ARG A 127 14.94 -11.87 0.84
C ARG A 127 14.32 -13.27 0.73
N GLY A 128 13.11 -13.40 0.22
CA GLY A 128 12.42 -14.68 0.11
C GLY A 128 12.15 -15.34 1.46
N GLN A 129 12.00 -14.57 2.54
CA GLN A 129 11.82 -15.11 3.88
C GLN A 129 10.38 -15.55 4.17
N PHE A 130 9.40 -15.06 3.43
CA PHE A 130 8.01 -15.52 3.52
C PHE A 130 7.78 -16.69 2.57
N PRO A 131 7.30 -17.85 3.05
CA PRO A 131 7.04 -19.01 2.20
C PRO A 131 5.96 -18.69 1.15
N LYS A 132 6.20 -19.08 -0.10
CA LYS A 132 5.27 -18.90 -1.24
C LYS A 132 4.90 -17.45 -1.56
N ILE A 133 5.57 -16.45 -0.98
CA ILE A 133 5.34 -15.02 -1.24
C ILE A 133 6.50 -14.44 -2.05
N THR A 134 6.19 -13.83 -3.18
CA THR A 134 7.17 -13.13 -4.03
C THR A 134 6.65 -11.76 -4.45
N ALA A 135 7.56 -10.82 -4.73
CA ALA A 135 7.18 -9.51 -5.24
C ALA A 135 6.40 -9.59 -6.57
N LYS A 136 6.75 -10.56 -7.42
CA LYS A 136 6.10 -10.77 -8.73
C LYS A 136 4.64 -11.23 -8.59
N GLN A 137 4.36 -12.11 -7.63
CA GLN A 137 3.04 -12.72 -7.45
C GLN A 137 2.12 -11.93 -6.52
N ASN A 138 2.67 -11.31 -5.45
CA ASN A 138 1.87 -10.75 -4.37
C ASN A 138 1.88 -9.22 -4.28
N LEU A 139 2.81 -8.53 -4.98
CA LEU A 139 2.84 -7.08 -4.98
C LEU A 139 2.29 -6.49 -6.28
N ARG A 140 1.38 -5.51 -6.20
CA ARG A 140 0.73 -4.82 -7.33
C ARG A 140 1.69 -4.43 -8.45
N ARG A 141 2.85 -3.87 -8.13
CA ARG A 141 3.85 -3.43 -9.11
C ARG A 141 4.86 -4.49 -9.51
N ARG A 142 4.71 -5.71 -9.04
CA ARG A 142 5.61 -6.83 -9.35
C ARG A 142 7.10 -6.47 -9.17
N GLY A 143 7.41 -5.53 -8.27
CA GLY A 143 8.77 -5.00 -8.06
C GLY A 143 9.24 -3.90 -9.03
N LYS A 144 8.40 -3.44 -9.99
CA LYS A 144 8.77 -2.42 -10.99
C LYS A 144 8.55 -0.99 -10.48
N ARG A 145 9.31 -0.01 -11.05
CA ARG A 145 9.12 1.43 -10.83
C ARG A 145 7.99 1.98 -11.69
N ILE A 146 7.45 3.17 -11.31
CA ILE A 146 6.37 3.86 -12.05
C ILE A 146 6.95 4.43 -13.36
N GLN A 147 6.18 4.27 -14.45
CA GLN A 147 6.38 5.02 -15.70
C GLN A 147 5.08 5.76 -16.05
N THR A 148 5.17 7.04 -16.39
CA THR A 148 4.05 7.89 -16.84
C THR A 148 3.86 7.72 -18.36
N ARG A 149 2.61 7.74 -18.83
CA ARG A 149 2.25 7.64 -20.26
C ARG A 149 1.11 8.60 -20.60
N ASN A 150 1.13 9.15 -21.82
CA ASN A 150 0.07 9.99 -22.39
C ASN A 150 -0.83 9.15 -23.31
N ALA A 151 -2.13 9.47 -23.37
CA ALA A 151 -3.12 8.81 -24.23
C ALA A 151 -4.01 9.85 -24.95
N ASN A 152 -4.45 9.53 -26.18
CA ASN A 152 -5.34 10.36 -27.00
C ASN A 152 -6.76 9.78 -26.98
N TYR A 153 -7.80 10.63 -26.98
CA TYR A 153 -9.20 10.25 -26.90
C TYR A 153 -10.08 10.99 -27.90
N ASN A 154 -11.13 10.30 -28.39
CA ASN A 154 -12.23 10.90 -29.14
C ASN A 154 -13.31 11.44 -28.19
N THR A 155 -13.95 12.54 -28.51
CA THR A 155 -14.81 13.32 -27.62
C THR A 155 -16.30 13.18 -27.97
N ILE A 156 -17.11 12.85 -26.95
CA ILE A 156 -18.58 13.05 -26.92
C ILE A 156 -18.84 14.51 -26.52
N GLN A 157 -19.98 15.10 -26.96
CA GLN A 157 -20.45 16.36 -26.39
C GLN A 157 -21.43 16.06 -25.25
N PRO A 158 -21.01 16.20 -23.99
CA PRO A 158 -21.81 15.87 -22.82
C PRO A 158 -22.70 17.05 -22.40
N ASP A 159 -23.90 16.73 -21.89
CA ASP A 159 -24.82 17.72 -21.34
C ASP A 159 -24.30 18.26 -19.97
N ARG A 160 -23.58 17.44 -19.21
CA ARG A 160 -22.98 17.81 -17.91
C ARG A 160 -21.53 17.37 -17.80
N ILE A 161 -20.69 18.22 -17.23
CA ILE A 161 -19.27 17.93 -17.01
C ILE A 161 -18.90 17.88 -15.51
N ILE A 162 -17.84 17.13 -15.18
CA ILE A 162 -17.38 16.96 -13.79
C ILE A 162 -17.19 18.25 -13.00
N PRO A 163 -16.67 19.37 -13.55
CA PRO A 163 -16.62 20.64 -12.83
C PRO A 163 -17.97 21.17 -12.33
N GLN A 164 -19.08 20.72 -12.90
CA GLN A 164 -20.44 21.09 -12.48
C GLN A 164 -21.00 20.20 -11.36
N TRP A 165 -20.20 19.28 -10.81
CA TRP A 165 -20.65 18.47 -9.68
C TRP A 165 -21.13 19.30 -8.49
N PRO A 166 -22.27 18.96 -7.90
CA PRO A 166 -22.64 19.39 -6.56
C PRO A 166 -21.53 19.09 -5.54
N ASP A 167 -21.49 19.87 -4.47
CA ASP A 167 -20.46 19.72 -3.43
C ASP A 167 -20.47 18.35 -2.74
N GLU A 168 -21.65 17.74 -2.61
CA GLU A 168 -21.76 16.39 -2.05
C GLU A 168 -21.02 15.35 -2.88
N ILE A 169 -21.09 15.44 -4.22
CA ILE A 169 -20.36 14.55 -5.12
C ILE A 169 -18.86 14.84 -5.04
N ARG A 170 -18.50 16.14 -5.10
CA ARG A 170 -17.10 16.60 -5.06
C ARG A 170 -16.40 16.15 -3.77
N ASN A 171 -17.07 16.34 -2.64
CA ASN A 171 -16.54 16.03 -1.30
C ASN A 171 -16.75 14.55 -0.90
N ARG A 172 -17.40 13.73 -1.75
CA ARG A 172 -17.61 12.29 -1.50
C ARG A 172 -18.37 12.01 -0.20
N VAL A 173 -19.40 12.80 0.06
CA VAL A 173 -20.13 12.77 1.34
C VAL A 173 -21.10 11.59 1.40
N ARG A 174 -21.68 11.18 0.28
CA ARG A 174 -22.77 10.21 0.21
C ARG A 174 -22.37 8.95 -0.57
N ILE A 175 -23.04 7.83 -0.30
CA ILE A 175 -22.94 6.58 -1.08
C ILE A 175 -23.89 6.67 -2.27
N GLY A 176 -23.51 6.08 -3.40
CA GLY A 176 -24.31 6.03 -4.61
C GLY A 176 -23.84 7.00 -5.70
N ASP A 177 -22.75 7.72 -5.48
CA ASP A 177 -22.07 8.48 -6.53
C ASP A 177 -21.01 7.57 -7.19
N TRP A 178 -21.30 7.08 -8.41
CA TRP A 178 -20.48 6.08 -9.08
C TRP A 178 -19.55 6.70 -10.13
N GLU A 179 -18.33 6.19 -10.21
CA GLU A 179 -17.41 6.45 -11.33
C GLU A 179 -17.37 5.19 -12.21
N GLY A 180 -17.82 5.31 -13.47
CA GLY A 180 -17.82 4.21 -14.45
C GLY A 180 -16.62 4.29 -15.39
N ASP A 181 -16.09 3.14 -15.82
CA ASP A 181 -15.00 3.03 -16.79
C ASP A 181 -15.01 1.65 -17.46
N THR A 182 -14.21 1.49 -18.51
CA THR A 182 -14.03 0.20 -19.16
C THR A 182 -12.57 -0.26 -19.11
N VAL A 183 -12.37 -1.57 -18.91
CA VAL A 183 -11.05 -2.19 -18.94
C VAL A 183 -10.93 -3.06 -20.18
N TYR A 184 -10.36 -2.49 -21.24
CA TYR A 184 -10.29 -3.11 -22.56
C TYR A 184 -9.29 -4.27 -22.64
N GLY A 185 -9.71 -5.42 -23.15
CA GLY A 185 -8.89 -6.61 -23.36
C GLY A 185 -8.01 -6.56 -24.60
N GLY A 186 -8.45 -5.83 -25.61
CA GLY A 186 -7.89 -5.81 -26.97
C GLY A 186 -8.95 -6.13 -28.02
N ILE A 187 -8.64 -5.97 -29.28
CA ILE A 187 -9.53 -6.28 -30.41
C ILE A 187 -9.99 -7.74 -30.29
N GLY A 188 -11.31 -7.98 -30.31
CA GLY A 188 -11.90 -9.32 -30.25
C GLY A 188 -11.72 -10.06 -28.92
N LYS A 189 -11.38 -9.37 -27.81
CA LYS A 189 -11.11 -10.00 -26.50
C LYS A 189 -12.08 -9.59 -25.39
N GLY A 190 -13.16 -8.89 -25.73
CA GLY A 190 -14.11 -8.37 -24.76
C GLY A 190 -13.51 -7.31 -23.83
N LEU A 191 -14.31 -6.84 -22.89
CA LEU A 191 -13.91 -5.84 -21.91
C LEU A 191 -14.71 -5.98 -20.60
N LEU A 192 -14.22 -5.36 -19.53
CA LEU A 192 -14.96 -5.20 -18.28
C LEU A 192 -15.56 -3.81 -18.22
N VAL A 193 -16.83 -3.73 -17.85
CA VAL A 193 -17.43 -2.50 -17.30
C VAL A 193 -17.13 -2.47 -15.82
N THR A 194 -16.64 -1.36 -15.32
CA THR A 194 -16.30 -1.16 -13.90
C THR A 194 -17.03 0.06 -13.35
N LEU A 195 -17.59 -0.07 -12.16
CA LEU A 195 -18.24 1.00 -11.42
C LEU A 195 -17.66 1.06 -10.02
N VAL A 196 -17.19 2.24 -9.62
CA VAL A 196 -16.59 2.43 -8.29
C VAL A 196 -17.34 3.52 -7.55
N ASP A 197 -17.89 3.20 -6.39
CA ASP A 197 -18.51 4.21 -5.50
C ASP A 197 -17.45 5.19 -4.99
N ARG A 198 -17.72 6.47 -5.14
CA ARG A 198 -16.76 7.55 -4.86
C ARG A 198 -16.40 7.67 -3.38
N LYS A 199 -17.37 7.45 -2.48
CA LYS A 199 -17.17 7.55 -1.03
C LYS A 199 -16.46 6.32 -0.49
N THR A 200 -16.98 5.14 -0.78
CA THR A 200 -16.56 3.88 -0.17
C THR A 200 -15.49 3.14 -0.95
N ARG A 201 -15.25 3.53 -2.21
CA ARG A 201 -14.33 2.82 -3.13
C ARG A 201 -14.80 1.40 -3.47
N PHE A 202 -16.08 1.09 -3.23
CA PHE A 202 -16.67 -0.20 -3.54
C PHE A 202 -16.73 -0.40 -5.06
N LEU A 203 -16.22 -1.52 -5.52
CA LEU A 203 -16.12 -1.89 -6.93
C LEU A 203 -17.23 -2.85 -7.31
N CYS A 204 -17.91 -2.56 -8.42
CA CYS A 204 -18.69 -3.52 -9.19
C CYS A 204 -18.04 -3.71 -10.55
N ALA A 205 -18.05 -4.92 -11.10
CA ALA A 205 -17.54 -5.17 -12.45
C ALA A 205 -18.32 -6.29 -13.13
N GLY A 206 -18.48 -6.15 -14.45
CA GLY A 206 -19.15 -7.14 -15.32
C GLY A 206 -18.44 -7.27 -16.67
N ILE A 207 -18.57 -8.44 -17.29
CA ILE A 207 -17.96 -8.75 -18.59
C ILE A 207 -18.96 -8.40 -19.69
N ILE A 208 -18.50 -7.68 -20.73
CA ILE A 208 -19.24 -7.50 -21.98
C ILE A 208 -18.41 -8.00 -23.16
N SER A 209 -19.10 -8.43 -24.22
CA SER A 209 -18.47 -9.08 -25.37
C SER A 209 -17.82 -8.08 -26.31
N SER A 210 -18.43 -6.91 -26.46
CA SER A 210 -18.01 -5.90 -27.41
C SER A 210 -18.06 -4.49 -26.79
N ARG A 211 -17.44 -3.53 -27.46
CA ARG A 211 -17.50 -2.11 -27.09
C ARG A 211 -18.80 -1.46 -27.59
N SER A 212 -19.93 -2.12 -27.33
CA SER A 212 -21.27 -1.64 -27.69
C SER A 212 -21.81 -0.71 -26.59
N ALA A 213 -22.41 0.40 -26.97
CA ALA A 213 -23.09 1.31 -26.06
C ALA A 213 -24.26 0.63 -25.35
N GLU A 214 -25.02 -0.17 -26.07
CA GLU A 214 -26.15 -0.92 -25.54
C GLU A 214 -25.72 -1.97 -24.53
N GLU A 215 -24.69 -2.78 -24.83
CA GLU A 215 -24.15 -3.78 -23.87
C GLU A 215 -23.60 -3.09 -22.62
N THR A 216 -22.91 -1.97 -22.79
CA THR A 216 -22.35 -1.18 -21.69
C THR A 216 -23.47 -0.63 -20.79
N ARG A 217 -24.50 -0.01 -21.37
CA ARG A 217 -25.66 0.50 -20.64
C ARG A 217 -26.36 -0.63 -19.85
N LYS A 218 -26.74 -1.72 -20.53
CA LYS A 218 -27.38 -2.88 -19.89
C LYS A 218 -26.53 -3.46 -18.73
N MET A 219 -25.22 -3.49 -18.91
CA MET A 219 -24.32 -3.96 -17.86
C MET A 219 -24.29 -3.01 -16.66
N ILE A 220 -24.23 -1.69 -16.88
CA ILE A 220 -24.29 -0.68 -15.79
C ILE A 220 -25.61 -0.82 -15.03
N GLU A 221 -26.74 -0.91 -15.71
CA GLU A 221 -28.07 -1.11 -15.12
C GLU A 221 -28.11 -2.37 -14.24
N ASN A 222 -27.60 -3.49 -14.75
CA ASN A 222 -27.55 -4.76 -14.03
C ASN A 222 -26.64 -4.69 -12.78
N LEU A 223 -25.47 -4.07 -12.88
CA LEU A 223 -24.53 -3.93 -11.78
C LEU A 223 -25.07 -3.04 -10.65
N LEU A 224 -25.93 -2.08 -10.96
CA LEU A 224 -26.48 -1.12 -10.00
C LEU A 224 -27.90 -1.45 -9.52
N LYS A 225 -28.55 -2.49 -10.04
CA LYS A 225 -29.97 -2.83 -9.80
C LYS A 225 -30.37 -2.77 -8.31
N ASP A 226 -29.54 -3.30 -7.41
CA ASP A 226 -29.85 -3.39 -5.97
C ASP A 226 -28.95 -2.47 -5.13
N LYS A 227 -28.48 -1.37 -5.69
CA LYS A 227 -27.55 -0.45 -5.04
C LYS A 227 -28.08 0.97 -5.04
N PRO A 228 -27.69 1.79 -4.07
CA PRO A 228 -28.03 3.20 -4.07
C PRO A 228 -27.39 3.87 -5.29
N ILE A 229 -28.19 4.64 -6.04
CA ILE A 229 -27.76 5.42 -7.22
C ILE A 229 -28.13 6.88 -6.97
N ARG A 230 -27.16 7.78 -7.05
CA ARG A 230 -27.31 9.23 -6.90
C ARG A 230 -26.79 10.00 -8.10
N SER A 231 -25.63 9.56 -8.61
CA SER A 231 -25.04 10.10 -9.83
C SER A 231 -24.08 9.08 -10.45
N ILE A 232 -23.84 9.20 -11.74
CA ILE A 232 -22.84 8.40 -12.44
C ILE A 232 -21.89 9.35 -13.18
N SER A 233 -20.59 9.10 -13.07
CA SER A 233 -19.57 9.88 -13.79
C SER A 233 -18.81 8.97 -14.74
N LEU A 234 -18.74 9.34 -16.00
CA LEU A 234 -18.18 8.57 -17.10
C LEU A 234 -17.06 9.34 -17.80
N ASP A 235 -16.28 8.67 -18.65
CA ASP A 235 -15.45 9.35 -19.63
C ASP A 235 -16.21 9.57 -20.96
N ASN A 236 -15.56 10.29 -21.89
CA ASN A 236 -16.13 10.58 -23.20
C ASN A 236 -15.93 9.41 -24.19
N GLY A 237 -15.90 8.17 -23.72
CA GLY A 237 -15.79 7.00 -24.58
C GLY A 237 -17.09 6.71 -25.34
N SER A 238 -17.00 6.33 -26.62
CA SER A 238 -18.17 6.02 -27.47
C SER A 238 -19.07 4.92 -26.90
N GLU A 239 -18.54 4.06 -26.04
CA GLU A 239 -19.29 3.03 -25.30
C GLU A 239 -20.29 3.59 -24.30
N PHE A 240 -20.25 4.87 -23.99
CA PHE A 240 -21.20 5.56 -23.11
C PHE A 240 -22.16 6.48 -23.89
N SER A 241 -22.26 6.34 -25.20
CA SER A 241 -23.14 7.23 -26.02
C SER A 241 -24.64 7.09 -25.72
N GLU A 242 -25.10 5.96 -25.13
CA GLU A 242 -26.47 5.78 -24.65
C GLU A 242 -26.73 6.33 -23.24
N PHE A 243 -25.96 7.30 -22.79
CA PHE A 243 -26.08 7.85 -21.43
C PHE A 243 -27.43 8.47 -21.09
N LYS A 244 -28.15 9.00 -22.09
CA LYS A 244 -29.52 9.55 -21.91
C LYS A 244 -30.52 8.46 -21.53
N LEU A 245 -30.43 7.29 -22.16
CA LEU A 245 -31.23 6.13 -21.76
C LEU A 245 -30.87 5.63 -20.39
N LEU A 246 -29.57 5.70 -20.03
CA LEU A 246 -29.09 5.35 -18.68
C LEU A 246 -29.65 6.31 -17.62
N GLU A 247 -29.70 7.62 -17.89
CA GLU A 247 -30.33 8.63 -17.02
C GLU A 247 -31.83 8.34 -16.82
N GLU A 248 -32.54 8.04 -17.90
CA GLU A 248 -33.99 7.72 -17.88
C GLU A 248 -34.28 6.45 -17.06
N HIS A 249 -33.56 5.34 -17.35
CA HIS A 249 -33.81 4.04 -16.73
C HIS A 249 -33.45 4.02 -15.25
N LEU A 250 -32.32 4.65 -14.89
CA LEU A 250 -31.82 4.69 -13.49
C LEU A 250 -32.31 5.91 -12.71
N LYS A 251 -33.03 6.83 -13.35
CA LYS A 251 -33.52 8.10 -12.75
C LYS A 251 -32.39 8.85 -12.04
N THR A 252 -31.26 9.02 -12.71
CA THR A 252 -30.04 9.59 -12.15
C THR A 252 -29.39 10.57 -13.11
N GLU A 253 -28.49 11.40 -12.63
CA GLU A 253 -27.71 12.33 -13.46
C GLU A 253 -26.38 11.70 -13.87
N VAL A 254 -26.02 11.83 -15.15
CA VAL A 254 -24.73 11.40 -15.68
C VAL A 254 -23.83 12.61 -15.94
N TYR A 255 -22.62 12.56 -15.43
CA TYR A 255 -21.59 13.58 -15.59
C TYR A 255 -20.40 13.02 -16.37
N PHE A 256 -19.78 13.85 -17.20
CA PHE A 256 -18.63 13.45 -18.00
C PHE A 256 -17.35 14.16 -17.59
N ALA A 257 -16.23 13.44 -17.64
CA ALA A 257 -14.92 14.03 -17.48
C ALA A 257 -14.62 14.99 -18.62
N GLU A 258 -13.99 16.11 -18.32
CA GLU A 258 -13.48 17.00 -19.35
C GLU A 258 -12.37 16.33 -20.17
N PRO A 259 -12.32 16.56 -21.48
CA PRO A 259 -11.24 16.05 -22.31
C PRO A 259 -9.86 16.38 -21.73
N HIS A 260 -8.93 15.44 -21.80
CA HIS A 260 -7.54 15.60 -21.34
C HIS A 260 -7.33 15.87 -19.84
N LYS A 261 -8.36 15.68 -18.97
CA LYS A 261 -8.26 15.86 -17.51
C LYS A 261 -8.41 14.52 -16.75
N PRO A 262 -7.50 13.54 -16.93
CA PRO A 262 -7.61 12.22 -16.29
C PRO A 262 -7.64 12.28 -14.76
N TRP A 263 -7.06 13.31 -14.14
CA TRP A 263 -7.08 13.49 -12.69
C TRP A 263 -8.47 13.65 -12.08
N GLN A 264 -9.49 14.04 -12.87
CA GLN A 264 -10.88 14.11 -12.43
C GLN A 264 -11.44 12.73 -12.05
N ARG A 265 -10.87 11.64 -12.58
CA ARG A 265 -11.31 10.24 -12.39
C ARG A 265 -10.24 9.36 -11.72
N GLY A 266 -9.47 9.92 -10.81
CA GLY A 266 -8.38 9.21 -10.12
C GLY A 266 -8.82 7.99 -9.30
N THR A 267 -10.12 7.84 -8.97
CA THR A 267 -10.65 6.65 -8.30
C THR A 267 -10.64 5.45 -9.23
N ASN A 268 -11.09 5.63 -10.47
CA ASN A 268 -11.10 4.58 -11.49
C ASN A 268 -9.69 4.19 -11.92
N GLU A 269 -8.81 5.17 -12.17
CA GLU A 269 -7.43 4.89 -12.54
C GLU A 269 -6.75 3.98 -11.51
N ASN A 270 -6.88 4.30 -10.22
CA ASN A 270 -6.32 3.46 -9.17
C ASN A 270 -6.94 2.06 -9.11
N THR A 271 -8.25 1.93 -9.34
CA THR A 271 -8.97 0.66 -9.30
C THR A 271 -8.63 -0.19 -10.53
N ASN A 272 -8.62 0.42 -11.71
CA ASN A 272 -8.24 -0.25 -12.95
C ASN A 272 -6.78 -0.74 -12.94
N ASP A 273 -5.88 0.00 -12.31
CA ASP A 273 -4.52 -0.46 -12.07
C ASP A 273 -4.46 -1.72 -11.17
N ILE A 274 -5.38 -1.83 -10.19
CA ILE A 274 -5.46 -3.05 -9.36
C ILE A 274 -6.03 -4.20 -10.21
N LEU A 275 -7.08 -3.96 -11.00
CA LEU A 275 -7.63 -4.95 -11.92
C LEU A 275 -6.58 -5.42 -12.94
N ARG A 276 -5.72 -4.53 -13.43
CA ARG A 276 -4.62 -4.86 -14.37
C ARG A 276 -3.52 -5.74 -13.75
N PHE A 277 -3.47 -5.86 -12.44
CA PHE A 277 -2.63 -6.86 -11.78
C PHE A 277 -3.15 -8.28 -12.05
N PHE A 278 -4.47 -8.47 -12.03
CA PHE A 278 -5.13 -9.76 -12.30
C PHE A 278 -5.31 -9.98 -13.80
N PHE A 279 -5.70 -8.94 -14.53
CA PHE A 279 -5.99 -8.93 -15.95
C PHE A 279 -5.01 -8.03 -16.72
N PRO A 280 -3.81 -8.52 -17.08
CA PRO A 280 -2.82 -7.73 -17.83
C PRO A 280 -3.38 -7.22 -19.17
N LYS A 281 -2.72 -6.22 -19.77
CA LYS A 281 -3.08 -5.77 -21.13
C LYS A 281 -3.03 -6.93 -22.09
N GLY A 282 -4.06 -7.05 -22.93
CA GLY A 282 -4.22 -8.15 -23.88
C GLY A 282 -4.90 -9.40 -23.32
N TYR A 283 -5.38 -9.35 -22.07
CA TYR A 283 -6.16 -10.44 -21.47
C TYR A 283 -7.47 -10.67 -22.26
N ASN A 284 -7.80 -11.94 -22.53
CA ASN A 284 -9.04 -12.31 -23.22
C ASN A 284 -10.17 -12.47 -22.20
N PHE A 285 -11.08 -11.50 -22.14
CA PHE A 285 -12.21 -11.52 -21.21
C PHE A 285 -13.31 -12.54 -21.59
N HIS A 286 -13.34 -13.01 -22.83
CA HIS A 286 -14.27 -14.10 -23.22
C HIS A 286 -13.94 -15.44 -22.52
N THR A 287 -12.71 -15.62 -22.06
CA THR A 287 -12.31 -16.83 -21.30
C THR A 287 -12.48 -16.69 -19.80
N LEU A 288 -12.89 -15.52 -19.32
CA LEU A 288 -13.06 -15.25 -17.88
C LEU A 288 -14.48 -15.64 -17.46
N SER A 289 -14.58 -16.56 -16.49
CA SER A 289 -15.87 -16.87 -15.88
C SER A 289 -16.34 -15.74 -14.96
N ASN A 290 -17.65 -15.58 -14.84
CA ASN A 290 -18.23 -14.57 -13.97
C ASN A 290 -17.87 -14.83 -12.50
N GLU A 291 -17.85 -16.10 -12.05
CA GLU A 291 -17.49 -16.51 -10.70
C GLU A 291 -16.07 -16.09 -10.35
N LEU A 292 -15.12 -16.29 -11.27
CA LEU A 292 -13.72 -15.85 -11.07
C LEU A 292 -13.62 -14.32 -11.03
N LEU A 293 -14.35 -13.60 -11.91
CA LEU A 293 -14.41 -12.14 -11.85
C LEU A 293 -14.93 -11.66 -10.50
N GLN A 294 -16.06 -12.20 -10.03
CA GLN A 294 -16.68 -11.79 -8.77
C GLN A 294 -15.79 -12.12 -7.56
N SER A 295 -15.06 -13.24 -7.59
CA SER A 295 -14.07 -13.57 -6.57
C SER A 295 -12.94 -12.53 -6.49
N ILE A 296 -12.45 -12.08 -7.64
CA ILE A 296 -11.42 -11.04 -7.72
C ILE A 296 -11.98 -9.68 -7.26
N VAL A 297 -13.19 -9.32 -7.68
CA VAL A 297 -13.88 -8.09 -7.25
C VAL A 297 -14.06 -8.09 -5.72
N LEU A 298 -14.50 -9.19 -5.15
CA LEU A 298 -14.63 -9.35 -3.71
C LEU A 298 -13.26 -9.19 -3.00
N SER A 299 -12.21 -9.83 -3.50
CA SER A 299 -10.84 -9.67 -2.97
C SER A 299 -10.38 -8.20 -2.98
N ILE A 300 -10.72 -7.44 -4.03
CA ILE A 300 -10.43 -6.00 -4.11
C ILE A 300 -11.27 -5.21 -3.09
N ASN A 301 -12.54 -5.54 -2.94
CA ASN A 301 -13.46 -4.89 -2.01
C ASN A 301 -13.12 -5.19 -0.53
N LEU A 302 -12.51 -6.31 -0.24
CA LEU A 302 -12.04 -6.66 1.11
C LEU A 302 -10.66 -6.06 1.46
N ARG A 303 -10.01 -5.39 0.51
CA ARG A 303 -8.68 -4.83 0.71
C ARG A 303 -8.74 -3.51 1.50
N PRO A 304 -8.05 -3.37 2.66
CA PRO A 304 -8.04 -2.14 3.46
C PRO A 304 -7.45 -0.96 2.68
N LYS A 305 -8.10 0.20 2.78
CA LYS A 305 -7.67 1.45 2.12
C LYS A 305 -7.39 2.55 3.14
N LYS A 306 -6.25 3.24 2.97
CA LYS A 306 -5.84 4.35 3.85
C LYS A 306 -6.89 5.47 3.89
N CYS A 307 -7.47 5.83 2.74
CA CYS A 307 -8.50 6.87 2.63
C CYS A 307 -9.83 6.53 3.33
N LEU A 308 -10.02 5.27 3.74
CA LEU A 308 -11.17 4.79 4.51
C LEU A 308 -10.81 4.53 5.99
N GLY A 309 -9.69 5.08 6.49
CA GLY A 309 -9.20 4.78 7.84
C GLY A 309 -8.89 3.30 8.03
N TRP A 310 -8.30 2.68 7.02
CA TRP A 310 -7.95 1.25 6.98
C TRP A 310 -9.14 0.29 7.07
N ARG A 311 -10.36 0.78 6.82
CA ARG A 311 -11.50 -0.09 6.49
C ARG A 311 -11.38 -0.55 5.03
N SER A 312 -12.00 -1.68 4.73
CA SER A 312 -12.18 -2.13 3.36
C SER A 312 -13.33 -1.38 2.67
N PRO A 313 -13.37 -1.30 1.33
CA PRO A 313 -14.54 -0.84 0.58
C PRO A 313 -15.83 -1.55 0.98
N PHE A 314 -15.78 -2.86 1.21
CA PHE A 314 -16.91 -3.66 1.65
C PHE A 314 -17.46 -3.18 3.01
N GLU A 315 -16.59 -3.04 4.02
CA GLU A 315 -16.97 -2.51 5.34
C GLU A 315 -17.56 -1.09 5.26
N ALA A 316 -16.99 -0.26 4.37
CA ALA A 316 -17.45 1.12 4.23
C ALA A 316 -18.78 1.23 3.49
N PHE A 317 -19.05 0.34 2.53
CA PHE A 317 -20.27 0.36 1.73
C PHE A 317 -21.47 -0.22 2.50
N PHE A 318 -21.29 -1.34 3.17
CA PHE A 318 -22.35 -2.02 3.92
C PHE A 318 -22.49 -1.56 5.39
N GLY A 319 -21.58 -0.73 5.88
CA GLY A 319 -21.61 -0.26 7.27
C GLY A 319 -21.26 -1.33 8.31
N VAL A 320 -20.65 -2.44 7.89
CA VAL A 320 -20.26 -3.56 8.74
C VAL A 320 -18.79 -3.48 9.17
N ALA A 321 -18.42 -4.18 10.24
CA ALA A 321 -17.04 -4.46 10.59
C ALA A 321 -16.75 -5.93 10.26
N LEU A 322 -15.68 -6.18 9.53
CA LEU A 322 -15.18 -7.54 9.34
C LEU A 322 -14.29 -7.88 10.54
N ALA A 323 -14.63 -8.95 11.21
CA ALA A 323 -13.86 -9.49 12.33
C ALA A 323 -12.51 -10.07 11.88
#